data_39b52ab10f7eeb2055e7bccb0b7ebf36
#
_entry.id   39b52ab10f7eeb2055e7bccb0b7ebf36
#
_cell.length_a   1.000
_cell.length_b   1.000
_cell.length_c   1.000
_cell.angle_alpha   90.00
_cell.angle_beta   90.00
_cell.angle_gamma   90.00
#
_symmetry.space_group_name_H-M   'P 1'
#
loop_
_entity.id
_entity.type
_entity.pdbx_description
1 polymer ?
#
loop_
_entity_poly.entity_id
_entity_poly.type
_entity_poly.pdbx_seq_one_letter_code
_entity_poly.pdbx_strand_id
1 'polypeptide(L)'
;MSFIFNLLVVLHFLGLASLIGGFLVQIKTSPRAINNAMLHGALTQLVTGVALVGLSYPLHDSNPDDYSLPDNAKIGVKFVVLLVILGLILANRKKPSISNAVWGAIGGLAILNVVIAVFWS
;
A
#
# COMPACT_ATOMS: atom_id res chain seq x y z
N MET A 1 13.07 0.21 -19.73
CA MET A 1 12.76 -0.58 -18.50
C MET A 1 12.86 0.26 -17.25
N SER A 2 13.96 1.01 -17.07
CA SER A 2 14.09 1.88 -15.89
C SER A 2 13.00 2.96 -15.81
N PHE A 3 12.57 3.50 -16.94
CA PHE A 3 11.48 4.47 -16.97
C PHE A 3 10.18 3.86 -16.44
N ILE A 4 9.84 2.65 -16.89
CA ILE A 4 8.62 1.98 -16.45
C ILE A 4 8.71 1.63 -14.96
N PHE A 5 9.86 1.13 -14.50
CA PHE A 5 10.07 0.83 -13.09
C PHE A 5 9.89 2.10 -12.23
N ASN A 6 10.52 3.20 -12.62
CA ASN A 6 10.42 4.46 -11.89
C ASN A 6 9.01 5.01 -11.90
N LEU A 7 8.29 4.88 -13.02
CA LEU A 7 6.89 5.28 -13.10
C LEU A 7 6.03 4.49 -12.11
N LEU A 8 6.25 3.17 -12.02
CA LEU A 8 5.53 2.33 -11.06
C LEU A 8 5.84 2.72 -9.62
N VAL A 9 7.09 3.09 -9.33
CA VAL A 9 7.46 3.58 -7.98
C VAL A 9 6.69 4.86 -7.66
N VAL A 10 6.59 5.79 -8.60
CA VAL A 10 5.81 7.02 -8.41
C VAL A 10 4.35 6.69 -8.17
N LEU A 11 3.75 5.82 -8.98
CA LEU A 11 2.36 5.41 -8.81
C LEU A 11 2.15 4.70 -7.46
N HIS A 12 3.12 3.90 -7.04
CA HIS A 12 3.08 3.23 -5.74
C HIS A 12 3.06 4.25 -4.60
N PHE A 13 3.90 5.27 -4.65
CA PHE A 13 3.89 6.35 -3.66
C PHE A 13 2.59 7.15 -3.69
N LEU A 14 2.04 7.43 -4.87
CA LEU A 14 0.77 8.13 -5.00
C LEU A 14 -0.39 7.31 -4.43
N GLY A 15 -0.38 6.00 -4.64
CA GLY A 15 -1.36 5.11 -4.05
C GLY A 15 -1.27 5.10 -2.53
N LEU A 16 -0.05 5.05 -2.00
CA LEU A 16 0.19 5.12 -0.57
C LEU A 16 -0.30 6.45 0.02
N ALA A 17 0.01 7.55 -0.65
CA ALA A 17 -0.43 8.87 -0.22
C ALA A 17 -1.96 8.98 -0.22
N SER A 18 -2.62 8.39 -1.23
CA SER A 18 -4.07 8.37 -1.31
C SER A 18 -4.70 7.57 -0.16
N LEU A 19 -4.14 6.40 0.13
CA LEU A 19 -4.63 5.56 1.23
C LEU A 19 -4.48 6.26 2.57
N ILE A 20 -3.29 6.75 2.87
CA ILE A 20 -3.01 7.42 4.14
C ILE A 20 -3.74 8.77 4.22
N GLY A 21 -3.79 9.52 3.11
CA GLY A 21 -4.53 10.77 3.05
C GLY A 21 -6.01 10.59 3.32
N GLY A 22 -6.63 9.56 2.72
CA GLY A 22 -8.02 9.24 2.97
C GLY A 22 -8.31 8.88 4.42
N PHE A 23 -7.35 8.24 5.08
CA PHE A 23 -7.41 7.97 6.52
C PHE A 23 -7.27 9.27 7.33
N LEU A 24 -6.26 10.08 7.02
CA LEU A 24 -5.92 11.26 7.83
C LEU A 24 -6.98 12.36 7.76
N VAL A 25 -7.64 12.54 6.61
CA VAL A 25 -8.66 13.60 6.48
C VAL A 25 -9.87 13.36 7.39
N GLN A 26 -10.01 12.16 7.93
CA GLN A 26 -11.11 11.80 8.80
C GLN A 26 -10.73 11.81 10.28
N ILE A 27 -9.54 12.28 10.63
CA ILE A 27 -9.03 12.15 12.00
C ILE A 27 -9.92 12.90 13.00
N LYS A 28 -10.53 14.01 12.58
CA LYS A 28 -11.42 14.83 13.42
C LYS A 28 -12.87 14.79 12.95
N THR A 29 -13.22 13.94 11.99
CA THR A 29 -14.58 13.85 11.49
C THR A 29 -15.34 12.70 12.12
N SER A 30 -16.66 12.84 12.18
CA SER A 30 -17.56 11.80 12.64
C SER A 30 -18.89 11.97 11.89
N PRO A 31 -19.46 10.90 11.34
CA PRO A 31 -18.95 9.52 11.32
C PRO A 31 -17.82 9.35 10.33
N ARG A 32 -16.97 8.34 10.57
CA ARG A 32 -15.91 7.94 9.64
C ARG A 32 -16.43 6.86 8.72
N ALA A 33 -15.92 6.84 7.49
CA ALA A 33 -16.35 5.85 6.49
C ALA A 33 -15.19 5.55 5.54
N ILE A 34 -15.34 4.45 4.78
CA ILE A 34 -14.40 4.15 3.70
C ILE A 34 -14.67 5.13 2.55
N ASN A 35 -13.67 5.94 2.21
CA ASN A 35 -13.79 6.84 1.08
C ASN A 35 -13.05 6.28 -0.14
N ASN A 36 -13.28 6.92 -1.30
CA ASN A 36 -12.68 6.46 -2.55
C ASN A 36 -11.16 6.56 -2.53
N ALA A 37 -10.60 7.55 -1.83
CA ALA A 37 -9.15 7.70 -1.73
C ALA A 37 -8.52 6.49 -1.04
N MET A 38 -9.14 5.98 0.01
CA MET A 38 -8.66 4.77 0.71
C MET A 38 -8.74 3.55 -0.19
N LEU A 39 -9.87 3.35 -0.87
CA LEU A 39 -10.08 2.19 -1.74
C LEU A 39 -9.12 2.22 -2.92
N HIS A 40 -9.08 3.32 -3.66
CA HIS A 40 -8.22 3.43 -4.84
C HIS A 40 -6.75 3.41 -4.46
N GLY A 41 -6.39 4.00 -3.33
CA GLY A 41 -5.02 3.96 -2.83
C GLY A 41 -4.56 2.54 -2.52
N ALA A 42 -5.39 1.76 -1.84
CA ALA A 42 -5.07 0.38 -1.50
C ALA A 42 -4.97 -0.50 -2.76
N LEU A 43 -5.90 -0.33 -3.72
CA LEU A 43 -5.84 -1.07 -4.98
C LEU A 43 -4.61 -0.70 -5.80
N THR A 44 -4.26 0.58 -5.86
CA THR A 44 -3.06 1.05 -6.54
C THR A 44 -1.80 0.46 -5.90
N GLN A 45 -1.76 0.40 -4.56
CA GLN A 45 -0.67 -0.24 -3.83
C GLN A 45 -0.50 -1.70 -4.24
N LEU A 46 -1.60 -2.43 -4.32
CA LEU A 46 -1.55 -3.85 -4.68
C LEU A 46 -1.02 -4.03 -6.10
N VAL A 47 -1.60 -3.32 -7.07
CA VAL A 47 -1.23 -3.45 -8.48
C VAL A 47 0.22 -3.04 -8.71
N THR A 48 0.61 -1.86 -8.20
CA THR A 48 1.98 -1.37 -8.39
C THR A 48 2.99 -2.21 -7.64
N GLY A 49 2.65 -2.68 -6.44
CA GLY A 49 3.52 -3.55 -5.66
C GLY A 49 3.82 -4.86 -6.36
N VAL A 50 2.79 -5.52 -6.90
CA VAL A 50 2.96 -6.76 -7.66
C VAL A 50 3.80 -6.51 -8.91
N ALA A 51 3.52 -5.42 -9.64
CA ALA A 51 4.27 -5.07 -10.84
C ALA A 51 5.74 -4.79 -10.53
N LEU A 52 6.03 -4.06 -9.44
CA LEU A 52 7.40 -3.75 -9.04
C LEU A 52 8.18 -5.01 -8.67
N VAL A 53 7.56 -5.91 -7.93
CA VAL A 53 8.20 -7.19 -7.58
C VAL A 53 8.46 -8.00 -8.84
N GLY A 54 7.48 -8.09 -9.74
CA GLY A 54 7.63 -8.83 -10.99
C GLY A 54 8.74 -8.29 -11.88
N LEU A 55 8.89 -6.95 -11.95
CA LEU A 55 9.95 -6.33 -12.75
C LEU A 55 11.32 -6.42 -12.10
N SER A 56 11.38 -6.55 -10.78
CA SER A 56 12.67 -6.60 -10.08
C SER A 56 13.54 -7.78 -10.51
N TYR A 57 12.93 -8.92 -10.84
CA TYR A 57 13.68 -10.10 -11.26
C TYR A 57 14.38 -9.91 -12.62
N PRO A 58 13.68 -9.53 -13.71
CA PRO A 58 14.37 -9.32 -14.98
C PRO A 58 15.33 -8.13 -14.94
N LEU A 59 15.02 -7.07 -14.18
CA LEU A 59 15.92 -5.93 -14.05
C LEU A 59 17.19 -6.31 -13.29
N HIS A 60 17.10 -7.13 -12.26
CA HIS A 60 18.27 -7.64 -11.56
C HIS A 60 19.13 -8.49 -12.48
N ASP A 61 18.51 -9.36 -13.27
CA ASP A 61 19.24 -10.22 -14.22
C ASP A 61 20.00 -9.40 -15.25
N SER A 62 19.43 -8.30 -15.72
CA SER A 62 20.06 -7.43 -16.72
C SER A 62 21.08 -6.47 -16.09
N ASN A 63 20.82 -5.96 -14.90
CA ASN A 63 21.62 -4.94 -14.23
C ASN A 63 21.72 -5.25 -12.73
N PRO A 64 22.49 -6.30 -12.34
CA PRO A 64 22.48 -6.73 -10.94
C PRO A 64 23.05 -5.68 -9.96
N ASP A 65 23.86 -4.74 -10.45
CA ASP A 65 24.41 -3.68 -9.59
C ASP A 65 23.39 -2.57 -9.33
N ASP A 66 22.45 -2.33 -10.28
CA ASP A 66 21.46 -1.25 -10.19
C ASP A 66 20.17 -1.69 -9.54
N TYR A 67 19.80 -2.96 -9.66
CA TYR A 67 18.53 -3.49 -9.17
C TYR A 67 18.78 -4.73 -8.32
N SER A 68 18.46 -4.64 -7.03
CA SER A 68 18.56 -5.78 -6.13
C SER A 68 17.35 -6.69 -6.25
N LEU A 69 17.53 -7.96 -5.87
CA LEU A 69 16.42 -8.89 -5.76
C LEU A 69 15.53 -8.49 -4.57
N PRO A 70 14.20 -8.72 -4.68
CA PRO A 70 13.32 -8.42 -3.55
C PRO A 70 13.63 -9.31 -2.34
N ASP A 71 13.50 -8.74 -1.15
CA ASP A 71 13.51 -9.50 0.10
C ASP A 71 12.15 -10.17 0.24
N ASN A 72 12.10 -11.48 0.03
CA ASN A 72 10.83 -12.21 0.02
C ASN A 72 10.09 -12.16 1.35
N ALA A 73 10.82 -12.17 2.47
CA ALA A 73 10.20 -12.08 3.79
C ALA A 73 9.55 -10.71 4.01
N LYS A 74 10.26 -9.63 3.67
CA LYS A 74 9.75 -8.27 3.76
C LYS A 74 8.52 -8.07 2.89
N ILE A 75 8.61 -8.51 1.63
CA ILE A 75 7.52 -8.38 0.66
C ILE A 75 6.32 -9.20 1.12
N GLY A 76 6.54 -10.40 1.62
CA GLY A 76 5.47 -11.26 2.12
C GLY A 76 4.71 -10.60 3.28
N VAL A 77 5.43 -10.05 4.25
CA VAL A 77 4.80 -9.36 5.39
C VAL A 77 4.01 -8.14 4.90
N LYS A 78 4.60 -7.30 4.05
CA LYS A 78 3.91 -6.12 3.50
C LYS A 78 2.66 -6.51 2.72
N PHE A 79 2.75 -7.59 1.95
CA PHE A 79 1.64 -8.08 1.15
C PHE A 79 0.49 -8.56 2.03
N VAL A 80 0.80 -9.33 3.07
CA VAL A 80 -0.22 -9.81 4.02
C VAL A 80 -0.90 -8.62 4.71
N VAL A 81 -0.12 -7.64 5.17
CA VAL A 81 -0.70 -6.43 5.79
C VAL A 81 -1.61 -5.70 4.82
N LEU A 82 -1.19 -5.56 3.56
CA LEU A 82 -2.02 -4.90 2.55
C LEU A 82 -3.32 -5.68 2.27
N LEU A 83 -3.25 -7.01 2.24
CA LEU A 83 -4.45 -7.83 2.06
C LEU A 83 -5.43 -7.66 3.23
N VAL A 84 -4.92 -7.56 4.46
CA VAL A 84 -5.78 -7.27 5.62
C VAL A 84 -6.43 -5.89 5.47
N ILE A 85 -5.66 -4.88 5.07
CA ILE A 85 -6.20 -3.53 4.81
C ILE A 85 -7.30 -3.59 3.76
N LEU A 86 -7.05 -4.24 2.63
CA LEU A 86 -8.04 -4.37 1.56
C LEU A 86 -9.29 -5.13 2.02
N GLY A 87 -9.11 -6.18 2.81
CA GLY A 87 -10.23 -6.92 3.38
C GLY A 87 -11.11 -6.04 4.24
N LEU A 88 -10.50 -5.23 5.11
CA LEU A 88 -11.23 -4.29 5.95
C LEU A 88 -11.95 -3.25 5.11
N ILE A 89 -11.30 -2.71 4.09
CA ILE A 89 -11.89 -1.71 3.20
C ILE A 89 -13.08 -2.29 2.44
N LEU A 90 -12.89 -3.44 1.81
CA LEU A 90 -13.94 -4.07 0.98
C LEU A 90 -15.12 -4.53 1.82
N ALA A 91 -14.87 -5.02 3.03
CA ALA A 91 -15.95 -5.46 3.94
C ALA A 91 -16.79 -4.29 4.44
N ASN A 92 -16.23 -3.08 4.48
CA ASN A 92 -16.90 -1.92 5.08
C ASN A 92 -17.23 -0.81 4.08
N ARG A 93 -16.89 -0.96 2.81
CA ARG A 93 -17.00 0.14 1.83
C ARG A 93 -18.45 0.60 1.58
N LYS A 94 -19.42 -0.26 1.79
CA LYS A 94 -20.84 0.05 1.57
C LYS A 94 -21.54 0.53 2.84
N LYS A 95 -20.85 0.52 3.98
CA LYS A 95 -21.44 0.95 5.23
C LYS A 95 -21.42 2.48 5.30
N PRO A 96 -22.50 3.11 5.83
CA PRO A 96 -22.52 4.56 5.98
C PRO A 96 -21.48 5.07 6.97
N SER A 97 -21.07 4.22 7.91
CA SER A 97 -20.01 4.56 8.88
C SER A 97 -19.28 3.31 9.32
N ILE A 98 -18.05 3.52 9.80
CA ILE A 98 -17.21 2.45 10.34
C ILE A 98 -16.84 2.81 11.79
N SER A 99 -16.52 1.76 12.57
CA SER A 99 -16.08 1.99 13.96
C SER A 99 -14.70 2.64 13.98
N ASN A 100 -14.39 3.28 15.10
CA ASN A 100 -13.04 3.84 15.30
C ASN A 100 -11.97 2.75 15.25
N ALA A 101 -12.30 1.54 15.71
CA ALA A 101 -11.37 0.41 15.66
C ALA A 101 -11.03 0.03 14.22
N VAL A 102 -12.04 -0.04 13.34
CA VAL A 102 -11.81 -0.36 11.91
C VAL A 102 -11.01 0.76 11.24
N TRP A 103 -11.41 2.01 11.44
CA TRP A 103 -10.69 3.16 10.88
C TRP A 103 -9.25 3.18 11.35
N GLY A 104 -9.02 3.02 12.65
CA GLY A 104 -7.68 3.00 13.22
C GLY A 104 -6.84 1.82 12.75
N ALA A 105 -7.46 0.65 12.55
CA ALA A 105 -6.76 -0.53 12.05
C ALA A 105 -6.27 -0.29 10.60
N ILE A 106 -7.12 0.27 9.73
CA ILE A 106 -6.73 0.56 8.35
C ILE A 106 -5.54 1.52 8.32
N GLY A 107 -5.65 2.64 9.02
CA GLY A 107 -4.59 3.64 9.06
C GLY A 107 -3.33 3.15 9.75
N GLY A 108 -3.49 2.46 10.87
CA GLY A 108 -2.36 1.91 11.62
C GLY A 108 -1.60 0.86 10.83
N LEU A 109 -2.31 -0.03 10.13
CA LEU A 109 -1.67 -1.03 9.27
C LEU A 109 -0.99 -0.38 8.07
N ALA A 110 -1.58 0.66 7.48
CA ALA A 110 -0.93 1.39 6.38
C ALA A 110 0.37 2.04 6.84
N ILE A 111 0.36 2.67 8.01
CA ILE A 111 1.57 3.26 8.59
C ILE A 111 2.60 2.18 8.93
N LEU A 112 2.16 1.05 9.46
CA LEU A 112 3.04 -0.09 9.73
C LEU A 112 3.74 -0.54 8.45
N ASN A 113 3.04 -0.60 7.32
CA ASN A 113 3.65 -0.96 6.05
C ASN A 113 4.74 0.03 5.64
N VAL A 114 4.53 1.33 5.88
CA VAL A 114 5.58 2.33 5.62
C VAL A 114 6.80 2.09 6.50
N VAL A 115 6.57 1.82 7.79
CA VAL A 115 7.66 1.54 8.73
C VAL A 115 8.46 0.30 8.29
N ILE A 116 7.77 -0.76 7.90
CA ILE A 116 8.42 -1.97 7.40
C ILE A 116 9.25 -1.65 6.15
N ALA A 117 8.70 -0.83 5.24
CA ALA A 117 9.40 -0.48 4.00
C ALA A 117 10.71 0.28 4.27
N VAL A 118 10.71 1.14 5.28
CA VAL A 118 11.87 1.99 5.58
C VAL A 118 12.87 1.31 6.51
N PHE A 119 12.39 0.62 7.55
CA PHE A 119 13.26 0.11 8.61
C PHE A 119 13.69 -1.35 8.43
N TRP A 120 12.99 -2.11 7.62
CA TRP A 120 13.39 -3.47 7.33
C TRP A 120 14.47 -3.45 6.25
N SER A 121 15.68 -3.68 6.63
CA SER A 121 16.82 -3.71 5.68
C SER A 121 17.47 -5.07 5.61
#